data_dba5fcddfd93c8e177c62c45eddb7446
#
_entry.id   dba5fcddfd93c8e177c62c45eddb7446
#
_cell.length_a   1.000
_cell.length_b   1.000
_cell.length_c   1.000
_cell.angle_alpha   90.00
_cell.angle_beta   90.00
_cell.angle_gamma   90.00
#
_symmetry.space_group_name_H-M   'P 1'
#
loop_
_entity.id
_entity.type
_entity.pdbx_description
1 polymer ?
#
loop_
_entity_poly.entity_id
_entity_poly.type
_entity_poly.pdbx_seq_one_letter_code
_entity_poly.pdbx_strand_id
1 'polypeptide(L)' 'MPPAYDLILERGGSIVVETIEASDEDVAWRVGLMVHIEALMVVVCRDEHDPESTRA' A
#
# COMPACT_ATOMS: atom_id res chain seq x y z
N MET A 1 -6.36 -14.69 6.32
CA MET A 1 -5.59 -14.08 5.24
C MET A 1 -5.11 -12.70 5.67
N PRO A 2 -3.87 -12.35 5.35
CA PRO A 2 -3.40 -11.02 5.73
C PRO A 2 -4.09 -9.95 4.90
N PRO A 3 -4.24 -8.76 5.43
CA PRO A 3 -4.84 -7.67 4.67
C PRO A 3 -3.92 -7.22 3.55
N ALA A 4 -4.51 -6.60 2.55
CA ALA A 4 -3.77 -6.06 1.42
C ALA A 4 -3.53 -4.57 1.64
N TYR A 5 -2.36 -4.11 1.25
CA TYR A 5 -1.98 -2.70 1.35
C TYR A 5 -1.56 -2.21 -0.02
N ASP A 6 -1.98 -1.00 -0.35
CA ASP A 6 -1.60 -0.36 -1.59
C ASP A 6 -0.42 0.57 -1.30
N LEU A 7 0.67 0.34 -2.02
CA LEU A 7 1.85 1.20 -1.95
C LEU A 7 1.73 2.23 -3.08
N ILE A 8 1.68 3.48 -2.70
CA ILE A 8 1.60 4.56 -3.69
C ILE A 8 3.03 5.04 -3.94
N LEU A 9 3.46 4.88 -5.17
CA LEU A 9 4.84 5.16 -5.55
C LEU A 9 4.87 6.25 -6.60
N GLU A 10 5.93 7.03 -6.58
CA GLU A 10 6.16 8.01 -7.63
C GLU A 10 7.41 7.64 -8.39
N ARG A 11 7.30 7.53 -9.70
CA ARG A 11 8.41 7.10 -10.54
C ARG A 11 8.42 7.91 -11.82
N GLY A 12 9.46 8.69 -12.02
CA GLY A 12 9.61 9.46 -13.25
C GLY A 12 8.46 10.40 -13.51
N GLY A 13 7.88 10.96 -12.45
CA GLY A 13 6.76 11.87 -12.59
C GLY A 13 5.41 11.20 -12.69
N SER A 14 5.37 9.88 -12.60
CA SER A 14 4.12 9.11 -12.67
C SER A 14 3.82 8.43 -11.36
N ILE A 15 2.55 8.29 -11.05
CA ILE A 15 2.11 7.60 -9.85
C ILE A 15 1.82 6.15 -10.22
N VAL A 16 2.39 5.23 -9.43
CA VAL A 16 2.21 3.80 -9.63
C VAL A 16 1.68 3.22 -8.32
N VAL A 17 0.73 2.30 -8.41
CA VAL A 17 0.18 1.64 -7.25
C VAL A 17 0.55 0.18 -7.29
N GLU A 18 1.14 -0.33 -6.20
CA GLU A 18 1.44 -1.75 -6.05
C GLU A 18 0.70 -2.27 -4.85
N THR A 19 0.08 -3.43 -5.00
CA THR A 19 -0.64 -4.05 -3.90
C THR A 19 0.19 -5.18 -3.32
N ILE A 20 0.38 -5.16 -2.00
CA ILE A 20 1.10 -6.23 -1.31
C ILE A 20 0.25 -6.73 -0.15
N GLU A 21 0.60 -7.90 0.35
CA GLU A 21 -0.01 -8.45 1.56
C GLU A 21 0.96 -8.28 2.71
N ALA A 22 0.44 -7.82 3.84
CA ALA A 22 1.25 -7.62 5.02
C ALA A 22 0.37 -7.79 6.25
N SER A 23 0.98 -8.17 7.37
CA SER A 23 0.19 -8.39 8.58
C SER A 23 -0.34 -7.10 9.17
N ASP A 24 0.36 -5.98 8.98
CA ASP A 24 -0.12 -4.67 9.43
C ASP A 24 0.58 -3.59 8.62
N GLU A 25 0.20 -2.35 8.90
CA GLU A 25 0.71 -1.22 8.14
C GLU A 25 2.21 -1.05 8.34
N ASP A 26 2.70 -1.32 9.52
CA ASP A 26 4.13 -1.19 9.81
C ASP A 26 4.94 -2.13 8.93
N VAL A 27 4.50 -3.36 8.78
CA VAL A 27 5.16 -4.32 7.92
C VAL A 27 5.09 -3.87 6.47
N ALA A 28 3.94 -3.33 6.06
CA ALA A 28 3.78 -2.85 4.69
C ALA A 28 4.76 -1.72 4.39
N TRP A 29 4.93 -0.78 5.32
CA TRP A 29 5.91 0.28 5.16
C TRP A 29 7.32 -0.26 5.04
N ARG A 30 7.65 -1.25 5.87
CA ARG A 30 8.97 -1.85 5.84
C ARG A 30 9.27 -2.50 4.51
N VAL A 31 8.32 -3.29 4.02
CA VAL A 31 8.50 -3.97 2.74
C VAL A 31 8.61 -2.95 1.62
N GLY A 32 7.73 -1.94 1.64
CA GLY A 32 7.74 -0.92 0.62
C GLY A 32 9.06 -0.15 0.58
N LEU A 33 9.57 0.22 1.75
CA LEU A 33 10.83 0.95 1.81
C LEU A 33 11.99 0.09 1.37
N MET A 34 11.92 -1.22 1.60
CA MET A 34 12.98 -2.13 1.19
C MET A 34 13.06 -2.26 -0.33
N VAL A 35 11.90 -2.30 -0.97
CA VAL A 35 11.83 -2.55 -2.41
C VAL A 35 11.85 -1.24 -3.19
N HIS A 36 11.24 -0.17 -2.65
CA HIS A 36 11.08 1.10 -3.36
C HIS A 36 11.56 2.25 -2.51
N ILE A 37 12.82 2.20 -2.12
CA ILE A 37 13.33 3.09 -1.07
C ILE A 37 13.20 4.57 -1.40
N GLU A 38 13.22 4.92 -2.68
CA GLU A 38 13.15 6.32 -3.07
C GLU A 38 11.83 6.71 -3.71
N ALA A 39 10.96 5.74 -3.94
CA ALA A 39 9.73 5.98 -4.66
C ALA A 39 8.49 5.92 -3.78
N LEU A 40 8.60 5.30 -2.61
CA LEU A 40 7.42 5.09 -1.77
C LEU A 40 6.96 6.41 -1.16
N MET A 41 5.70 6.74 -1.37
CA MET A 41 5.11 7.96 -0.86
C MET A 41 4.16 7.70 0.29
N VAL A 42 3.28 6.69 0.16
CA VAL A 42 2.30 6.42 1.20
C VAL A 42 1.86 4.97 1.10
N VAL A 43 1.42 4.43 2.23
CA VAL A 43 0.85 3.10 2.32
C VAL A 43 -0.59 3.25 2.79
N VAL A 44 -1.51 2.62 2.06
CA VAL A 44 -2.94 2.70 2.38
C VAL A 44 -3.47 1.29 2.55
N CYS A 45 -4.19 1.06 3.64
CA CYS A 45 -4.82 -0.23 3.85
C CYS A 45 -6.00 -0.36 2.90
N ARG A 46 -5.91 -1.32 2.00
CA ARG A 46 -6.91 -1.49 0.98
C ARG A 46 -8.25 -1.88 1.56
N ASP A 47 -8.23 -2.71 2.61
CA ASP A 47 -9.45 -3.17 3.22
C ASP A 47 -10.23 -2.05 3.90
N GLU A 48 -9.52 -1.06 4.42
CA GLU A 48 -10.16 -0.01 5.18
C GLU A 48 -10.96 0.94 4.34
N HIS A 49 -10.57 1.13 3.09
CA HIS A 49 -11.32 2.06 2.25
C HIS A 49 -11.98 1.36 1.08
N ASP A 50 -12.18 0.07 1.22
CA ASP A 50 -12.97 -0.68 0.26
C ASP A 50 -14.39 -0.15 0.26
N PRO A 51 -14.90 0.35 -0.85
CA PRO A 51 -16.24 0.90 -0.88
C PRO A 51 -17.31 -0.11 -0.53
N GLU A 52 -17.05 -1.37 -0.75
CA GLU A 52 -18.02 -2.37 -0.41
C GLU A 52 -18.20 -2.54 1.07
N SER A 53 -17.13 -2.41 1.83
CA SER A 53 -17.27 -2.52 3.26
C SER A 53 -17.98 -1.34 3.85
N THR A 54 -17.87 -0.17 3.25
CA THR A 54 -18.54 0.99 3.79
C THR A 54 -20.00 1.02 3.44
N ARG A 55 -20.39 0.30 2.42
CA ARG A 55 -21.74 0.32 1.96
C ARG A 55 -22.68 -0.47 2.84
N ALA A 56 -22.17 -1.42 3.52
CA ALA A 56 -23.00 -2.27 4.35
C ALA A 56 -23.67 -1.48 5.44
#